data_26913c0b2bd44cc0dd8bd1e906046dfa
#
_entry.id   26913c0b2bd44cc0dd8bd1e906046dfa
#
_cell.length_a   1.000
_cell.length_b   1.000
_cell.length_c   1.000
_cell.angle_alpha   90.00
_cell.angle_beta   90.00
_cell.angle_gamma   90.00
#
_symmetry.space_group_name_H-M   'P 1'
#
loop_
_entity.id
_entity.type
_entity.pdbx_description
1 polymer ?
#
loop_
_entity_poly.entity_id
_entity_poly.type
_entity_poly.pdbx_seq_one_letter_code
_entity_poly.pdbx_strand_id
1 'polypeptide(L)'
;MTCMSELYPPFTLDQLTILSAWGAACPLGLSVRIATDHQHYPEVAMLFRRDSHQVPYIMYPISCGTGIMVRSPVSRWTMPDVETALAKVLVLEQRNADA
;
A
#
# COMPACT_ATOMS: atom_id res chain seq x y z
N MET A 1 24.39 7.39 10.04
CA MET A 1 24.23 6.70 8.79
C MET A 1 23.09 7.29 7.98
N THR A 2 23.33 7.51 6.74
CA THR A 2 22.26 8.00 5.91
C THR A 2 21.38 6.89 5.46
N CYS A 3 20.12 7.17 5.28
CA CYS A 3 19.27 6.28 4.53
C CYS A 3 19.83 6.15 3.13
N MET A 4 19.66 5.06 2.52
CA MET A 4 20.01 4.89 1.11
C MET A 4 18.99 5.66 0.32
N SER A 5 19.15 6.94 0.32
CA SER A 5 18.10 7.90 0.05
C SER A 5 17.44 7.76 -1.32
N GLU A 6 18.13 7.21 -2.28
CA GLU A 6 17.55 7.03 -3.60
C GLU A 6 16.58 5.87 -3.65
N LEU A 7 16.61 5.00 -2.65
CA LEU A 7 15.80 3.79 -2.64
C LEU A 7 14.93 3.76 -1.41
N TYR A 8 13.68 3.42 -1.60
CA TYR A 8 12.79 3.20 -0.49
C TYR A 8 13.07 1.83 0.11
N PRO A 9 12.94 1.67 1.43
CA PRO A 9 13.14 0.36 2.03
C PRO A 9 12.04 -0.60 1.57
N PRO A 10 12.33 -1.90 1.54
CA PRO A 10 11.25 -2.86 1.28
C PRO A 10 10.31 -2.95 2.47
N PHE A 11 9.15 -3.54 2.25
CA PHE A 11 8.24 -3.84 3.35
C PHE A 11 8.89 -4.83 4.30
N THR A 12 8.63 -4.67 5.60
CA THR A 12 9.05 -5.64 6.60
C THR A 12 8.12 -6.85 6.54
N LEU A 13 8.54 -7.93 7.18
CA LEU A 13 7.73 -9.13 7.25
C LEU A 13 6.39 -8.85 7.94
N ASP A 14 6.40 -8.07 9.02
CA ASP A 14 5.18 -7.70 9.72
C ASP A 14 4.23 -6.93 8.81
N GLN A 15 4.77 -5.99 8.04
CA GLN A 15 3.97 -5.21 7.10
C GLN A 15 3.36 -6.11 6.02
N LEU A 16 4.14 -7.04 5.50
CA LEU A 16 3.65 -7.98 4.49
C LEU A 16 2.55 -8.88 5.05
N THR A 17 2.68 -9.30 6.29
CA THR A 17 1.66 -10.12 6.95
C THR A 17 0.34 -9.35 7.05
N ILE A 18 0.40 -8.09 7.45
CA ILE A 18 -0.79 -7.24 7.54
C ILE A 18 -1.42 -7.06 6.17
N LEU A 19 -0.60 -6.75 5.16
CA LEU A 19 -1.09 -6.55 3.80
C LEU A 19 -1.72 -7.82 3.24
N SER A 20 -1.11 -8.96 3.46
CA SER A 20 -1.63 -10.24 2.98
C SER A 20 -2.97 -10.59 3.63
N ALA A 21 -3.09 -10.40 4.92
CA ALA A 21 -4.33 -10.66 5.64
C ALA A 21 -5.45 -9.74 5.15
N TRP A 22 -5.13 -8.47 4.96
CA TRP A 22 -6.09 -7.50 4.44
C TRP A 22 -6.57 -7.86 3.04
N GLY A 23 -5.61 -8.21 2.17
CA GLY A 23 -5.93 -8.59 0.80
C GLY A 23 -6.77 -9.87 0.73
N ALA A 24 -6.51 -10.82 1.61
CA ALA A 24 -7.28 -12.06 1.66
C ALA A 24 -8.73 -11.79 2.07
N ALA A 25 -8.96 -10.80 2.90
CA ALA A 25 -10.31 -10.40 3.30
C ALA A 25 -11.06 -9.68 2.18
N CYS A 26 -10.36 -9.19 1.19
CA CYS A 26 -10.91 -8.48 0.03
C CYS A 26 -11.91 -7.40 0.42
N PRO A 27 -11.57 -6.48 1.32
CA PRO A 27 -12.52 -5.47 1.75
C PRO A 27 -12.92 -4.59 0.57
N LEU A 28 -14.20 -4.35 0.42
CA LEU A 28 -14.76 -3.52 -0.66
C LEU A 28 -14.28 -3.95 -2.05
N GLY A 29 -13.98 -5.22 -2.24
CA GLY A 29 -13.57 -5.74 -3.54
C GLY A 29 -12.14 -5.44 -3.93
N LEU A 30 -11.32 -4.98 -3.00
CA LEU A 30 -9.92 -4.70 -3.25
C LEU A 30 -9.06 -5.89 -2.88
N SER A 31 -8.00 -6.08 -3.63
CA SER A 31 -6.97 -7.08 -3.34
C SER A 31 -5.61 -6.41 -3.39
N VAL A 32 -4.61 -7.11 -2.86
CA VAL A 32 -3.25 -6.58 -2.78
C VAL A 32 -2.31 -7.44 -3.59
N ARG A 33 -1.46 -6.79 -4.37
CA ARG A 33 -0.37 -7.45 -5.07
C ARG A 33 0.92 -6.72 -4.71
N ILE A 34 1.94 -7.48 -4.33
CA ILE A 34 3.23 -6.90 -3.97
C ILE A 34 4.14 -6.95 -5.19
N ALA A 35 4.61 -5.78 -5.62
CA ALA A 35 5.61 -5.69 -6.68
C ALA A 35 6.98 -5.76 -6.04
N THR A 36 7.86 -6.55 -6.63
CA THR A 36 9.22 -6.73 -6.14
C THR A 36 10.21 -6.12 -7.12
N ASP A 37 11.37 -5.78 -6.62
CA ASP A 37 12.46 -5.34 -7.49
C ASP A 37 13.16 -6.55 -8.10
N HIS A 38 14.24 -6.29 -8.85
CA HIS A 38 14.98 -7.35 -9.53
C HIS A 38 15.70 -8.30 -8.56
N GLN A 39 15.80 -7.92 -7.29
CA GLN A 39 16.37 -8.77 -6.25
C GLN A 39 15.31 -9.44 -5.40
N HIS A 40 14.06 -9.34 -5.81
CA HIS A 40 12.90 -9.92 -5.13
C HIS A 40 12.59 -9.28 -3.77
N TYR A 41 13.01 -8.03 -3.57
CA TYR A 41 12.59 -7.28 -2.39
C TYR A 41 11.23 -6.66 -2.62
N PRO A 42 10.28 -6.84 -1.71
CA PRO A 42 8.93 -6.30 -1.87
C PRO A 42 8.93 -4.78 -1.64
N GLU A 43 8.69 -4.03 -2.70
CA GLU A 43 8.82 -2.58 -2.67
C GLU A 43 7.50 -1.84 -2.63
N VAL A 44 6.52 -2.30 -3.39
CA VAL A 44 5.28 -1.56 -3.60
C VAL A 44 4.11 -2.50 -3.47
N ALA A 45 3.10 -2.09 -2.73
CA ALA A 45 1.84 -2.80 -2.66
C ALA A 45 0.85 -2.11 -3.61
N MET A 46 0.34 -2.84 -4.57
CA MET A 46 -0.69 -2.37 -5.47
C MET A 46 -2.03 -2.87 -4.97
N LEU A 47 -2.93 -1.95 -4.66
CA LEU A 47 -4.29 -2.28 -4.26
C LEU A 47 -5.16 -2.14 -5.49
N PHE A 48 -5.72 -3.25 -5.95
CA PHE A 48 -6.44 -3.26 -7.20
C PHE A 48 -7.87 -3.75 -7.02
N ARG A 49 -8.74 -3.31 -7.91
CA ARG A 49 -10.12 -3.77 -7.93
C ARG A 49 -10.20 -5.09 -8.65
N ARG A 50 -10.78 -6.07 -8.00
CA ARG A 50 -10.83 -7.43 -8.55
C ARG A 50 -11.69 -7.53 -9.79
N ASP A 51 -12.73 -6.72 -9.89
CA ASP A 51 -13.66 -6.80 -11.02
C ASP A 51 -13.12 -6.12 -12.28
N SER A 52 -12.35 -5.05 -12.13
CA SER A 52 -11.88 -4.27 -13.28
C SER A 52 -10.37 -4.28 -13.45
N HIS A 53 -9.63 -4.84 -12.50
CA HIS A 53 -8.17 -4.86 -12.48
C HIS A 53 -7.53 -3.47 -12.46
N GLN A 54 -8.31 -2.44 -12.17
CA GLN A 54 -7.77 -1.10 -11.98
C GLN A 54 -7.02 -1.04 -10.65
N VAL A 55 -5.98 -0.22 -10.62
CA VAL A 55 -5.15 -0.02 -9.41
C VAL A 55 -5.39 1.39 -8.90
N PRO A 56 -6.42 1.59 -8.07
CA PRO A 56 -6.71 2.93 -7.56
C PRO A 56 -5.70 3.44 -6.55
N TYR A 57 -4.99 2.55 -5.87
CA TYR A 57 -4.05 2.96 -4.83
C TYR A 57 -2.78 2.13 -4.91
N ILE A 58 -1.66 2.79 -4.61
CA ILE A 58 -0.41 2.10 -4.34
C ILE A 58 0.11 2.58 -2.99
N MET A 59 0.86 1.74 -2.32
CA MET A 59 1.52 2.16 -1.09
C MET A 59 2.90 1.55 -0.99
N TYR A 60 3.80 2.26 -0.33
CA TYR A 60 5.17 1.82 -0.18
C TYR A 60 5.77 2.46 1.07
N PRO A 61 6.76 1.79 1.69
CA PRO A 61 7.44 2.37 2.84
C PRO A 61 8.25 3.59 2.44
N ILE A 62 8.37 4.53 3.36
CA ILE A 62 9.16 5.73 3.15
C ILE A 62 10.53 5.50 3.76
N SER A 63 11.59 5.89 3.04
CA SER A 63 12.94 5.71 3.55
C SER A 63 13.12 6.53 4.83
N CYS A 64 13.94 6.01 5.72
CA CYS A 64 14.28 6.65 6.99
C CYS A 64 13.15 6.74 7.98
N GLY A 65 12.13 5.92 7.85
CA GLY A 65 11.05 6.00 8.83
C GLY A 65 10.17 4.79 8.81
N THR A 66 9.16 4.84 9.66
CA THR A 66 8.14 3.80 9.71
C THR A 66 6.93 4.17 8.87
N GLY A 67 6.96 5.34 8.26
CA GLY A 67 5.82 5.84 7.51
C GLY A 67 5.55 5.08 6.22
N ILE A 68 4.33 5.19 5.78
CA ILE A 68 3.87 4.57 4.54
C ILE A 68 3.27 5.66 3.66
N MET A 69 3.70 5.70 2.43
CA MET A 69 3.11 6.57 1.43
C MET A 69 1.95 5.85 0.76
N VAL A 70 0.80 6.49 0.72
CA VAL A 70 -0.37 6.00 -0.03
C VAL A 70 -0.61 6.97 -1.18
N ARG A 71 -0.69 6.46 -2.39
CA ARG A 71 -0.91 7.29 -3.58
C ARG A 71 -2.15 6.82 -4.34
N SER A 72 -2.91 7.81 -4.79
CA SER A 72 -3.97 7.61 -5.76
C SER A 72 -3.64 8.44 -7.01
N PRO A 73 -4.43 8.33 -8.09
CA PRO A 73 -4.16 9.15 -9.28
C PRO A 73 -4.20 10.66 -9.03
N VAL A 74 -4.89 11.11 -7.98
CA VAL A 74 -5.11 12.54 -7.76
C VAL A 74 -4.47 13.06 -6.47
N SER A 75 -4.03 12.18 -5.58
CA SER A 75 -3.52 12.62 -4.29
C SER A 75 -2.53 11.61 -3.71
N ARG A 76 -1.86 12.05 -2.65
CA ARG A 76 -0.97 11.17 -1.91
C ARG A 76 -1.03 11.56 -0.43
N TRP A 77 -0.82 10.57 0.43
CA TRP A 77 -0.85 10.76 1.87
C TRP A 77 0.29 10.00 2.51
N THR A 78 0.82 10.56 3.59
CA THR A 78 1.80 9.86 4.42
C THR A 78 1.09 9.38 5.68
N MET A 79 1.20 8.08 5.94
CA MET A 79 0.58 7.45 7.09
C MET A 79 1.65 6.91 8.02
N PRO A 80 1.38 6.82 9.33
CA PRO A 80 2.40 6.35 10.27
C PRO A 80 2.72 4.86 10.16
N ASP A 81 1.78 4.06 9.67
CA ASP A 81 1.99 2.62 9.53
C ASP A 81 1.03 2.04 8.49
N VAL A 82 1.23 0.75 8.19
CA VAL A 82 0.41 0.07 7.19
C VAL A 82 -1.05 -0.02 7.62
N GLU A 83 -1.30 -0.29 8.89
CA GLU A 83 -2.67 -0.44 9.36
C GLU A 83 -3.46 0.85 9.19
N THR A 84 -2.86 1.98 9.54
CA THR A 84 -3.50 3.29 9.35
C THR A 84 -3.67 3.59 7.87
N ALA A 85 -2.69 3.21 7.04
CA ALA A 85 -2.78 3.41 5.60
C ALA A 85 -3.93 2.62 5.00
N LEU A 86 -4.10 1.38 5.39
CA LEU A 86 -5.20 0.54 4.91
C LEU A 86 -6.55 1.07 5.37
N ALA A 87 -6.64 1.57 6.60
CA ALA A 87 -7.86 2.18 7.10
C ALA A 87 -8.23 3.42 6.27
N LYS A 88 -7.23 4.21 5.88
CA LYS A 88 -7.45 5.37 5.02
C LYS A 88 -8.00 4.96 3.67
N VAL A 89 -7.44 3.91 3.08
CA VAL A 89 -7.90 3.39 1.79
C VAL A 89 -9.36 2.95 1.88
N LEU A 90 -9.75 2.27 2.95
CA LEU A 90 -11.13 1.85 3.13
C LEU A 90 -12.09 3.04 3.19
N VAL A 91 -11.71 4.09 3.90
CA VAL A 91 -12.53 5.29 3.99
C VAL A 91 -12.70 5.92 2.62
N LEU A 92 -11.61 6.04 1.85
CA LEU A 92 -11.66 6.64 0.53
C LEU A 92 -12.48 5.81 -0.43
N GLU A 93 -12.31 4.50 -0.40
CA GLU A 93 -13.03 3.62 -1.31
C GLU A 93 -14.52 3.59 -0.98
N GLN A 94 -14.87 3.64 0.30
CA GLN A 94 -16.26 3.67 0.71
C GLN A 94 -16.95 4.97 0.25
N ARG A 95 -16.23 6.09 0.31
CA ARG A 95 -16.75 7.36 -0.21
C ARG A 95 -17.02 7.27 -1.70
N ASN A 96 -16.12 6.65 -2.44
CA ASN A 96 -16.27 6.48 -3.87
C ASN A 96 -17.48 5.60 -4.20
N ALA A 97 -17.71 4.58 -3.41
CA ALA A 97 -18.86 3.69 -3.61
C ALA A 97 -20.19 4.38 -3.32
N ASP A 98 -20.18 5.33 -2.39
CA ASP A 98 -21.37 6.06 -1.99
C ASP A 98 -21.66 7.26 -2.90
N ALA A 99 -20.72 7.63 -3.74
CA ALA A 99 -20.85 8.81 -4.60
C ALA A 99 -21.75 8.58 -5.80
#